data_32b89b9468cbf3b93addd015a2a198e7
#
_entry.id   32b89b9468cbf3b93addd015a2a198e7
#
_cell.length_a   1.000
_cell.length_b   1.000
_cell.length_c   1.000
_cell.angle_alpha   90.00
_cell.angle_beta   90.00
_cell.angle_gamma   90.00
#
_symmetry.space_group_name_H-M   'P 1'
#
loop_
_entity.id
_entity.type
_entity.pdbx_description
1 polymer ?
#
loop_
_entity_poly.entity_id
_entity_poly.type
_entity_poly.pdbx_seq_one_letter_code
_entity_poly.pdbx_strand_id
1 'polypeptide(L)'
;MRIGVFISDVSGAQTDVDELLANARAAEALGFTTGWVPHIPWSLDGLTALALAGQVTNNIELGTAVMPTYPRHPMAMAQQAMSTQAAAGGRLVLGIGPSHPVVIENMFGLTYDRPVRHTREYVEVLRAAFAGAGQVEYRGEFFSFSSMLTVPGSTTAPIMIAALAPRMLRLAGELTDGTITYWANERAIGEHIVPGITAAAAAAERPVPRVVVGLPVAVCDDADAARERAAKIFATYLNIPTYQRVLARGGDGTTPTDVAVIGTEVEVEARLRVYADAGATDLCATPLGLDDDREASQRRTIELLASLGPEL
;
A
#
# COMPACT_ATOMS: atom_id res chain seq x y z
N MET A 1 -1.76 -16.30 0.47
CA MET A 1 -1.67 -14.81 0.39
C MET A 1 -2.73 -14.22 1.31
N ARG A 2 -2.36 -13.34 2.23
CA ARG A 2 -3.28 -12.67 3.17
C ARG A 2 -4.21 -11.71 2.41
N ILE A 3 -5.49 -11.65 2.77
CA ILE A 3 -6.47 -10.80 2.07
C ILE A 3 -6.75 -9.55 2.89
N GLY A 4 -6.34 -8.40 2.37
CA GLY A 4 -6.63 -7.08 2.91
C GLY A 4 -7.45 -6.24 1.93
N VAL A 5 -8.08 -5.19 2.43
CA VAL A 5 -8.98 -4.32 1.66
C VAL A 5 -8.74 -2.86 1.99
N PHE A 6 -8.92 -1.95 1.03
CA PHE A 6 -9.00 -0.53 1.34
C PHE A 6 -10.28 -0.23 2.12
N ILE A 7 -10.12 0.43 3.27
CA ILE A 7 -11.22 0.88 4.14
C ILE A 7 -11.60 2.35 3.90
N SER A 8 -10.90 3.02 2.97
CA SER A 8 -11.24 4.34 2.48
C SER A 8 -11.08 4.40 0.97
N ASP A 9 -11.71 5.38 0.34
CA ASP A 9 -11.72 5.50 -1.11
C ASP A 9 -10.33 5.81 -1.68
N VAL A 10 -9.99 5.13 -2.77
CA VAL A 10 -8.73 5.28 -3.52
C VAL A 10 -8.88 6.16 -4.76
N SER A 11 -10.10 6.51 -5.15
CA SER A 11 -10.39 7.26 -6.39
C SER A 11 -10.42 8.78 -6.22
N GLY A 12 -10.37 9.25 -4.95
CA GLY A 12 -10.48 10.67 -4.62
C GLY A 12 -11.90 11.14 -4.32
N ALA A 13 -12.91 10.26 -4.27
CA ALA A 13 -14.17 10.54 -3.59
C ALA A 13 -13.88 10.70 -2.09
N GLN A 14 -14.72 11.44 -1.40
CA GLN A 14 -14.44 11.82 -0.01
C GLN A 14 -15.07 10.80 0.94
N THR A 15 -14.28 9.88 1.46
CA THR A 15 -14.67 9.09 2.63
C THR A 15 -14.59 9.98 3.86
N ASP A 16 -15.70 10.20 4.55
CA ASP A 16 -15.70 10.91 5.83
C ASP A 16 -15.27 10.00 6.99
N VAL A 17 -15.18 10.56 8.19
CA VAL A 17 -14.73 9.82 9.37
C VAL A 17 -15.70 8.70 9.75
N ASP A 18 -17.00 8.97 9.68
CA ASP A 18 -18.02 7.99 10.09
C ASP A 18 -18.04 6.79 9.13
N GLU A 19 -17.93 7.03 7.83
CA GLU A 19 -17.80 6.00 6.80
C GLU A 19 -16.50 5.20 6.96
N LEU A 20 -15.36 5.87 7.20
CA LEU A 20 -14.10 5.19 7.49
C LEU A 20 -14.23 4.23 8.68
N LEU A 21 -14.83 4.66 9.77
CA LEU A 21 -15.00 3.85 10.97
C LEU A 21 -15.96 2.68 10.74
N ALA A 22 -17.03 2.91 9.96
CA ALA A 22 -17.95 1.84 9.57
C ALA A 22 -17.25 0.78 8.71
N ASN A 23 -16.47 1.21 7.71
CA ASN A 23 -15.70 0.33 6.83
C ASN A 23 -14.63 -0.46 7.60
N ALA A 24 -13.94 0.15 8.57
CA ALA A 24 -12.96 -0.53 9.41
C ALA A 24 -13.60 -1.66 10.24
N ARG A 25 -14.75 -1.38 10.88
CA ARG A 25 -15.51 -2.41 11.63
C ARG A 25 -16.01 -3.52 10.71
N ALA A 26 -16.54 -3.17 9.54
CA ALA A 26 -17.03 -4.15 8.56
C ALA A 26 -15.90 -5.04 8.04
N ALA A 27 -14.74 -4.47 7.72
CA ALA A 27 -13.58 -5.24 7.27
C ALA A 27 -13.10 -6.23 8.35
N GLU A 28 -13.03 -5.81 9.60
CA GLU A 28 -12.68 -6.72 10.71
C GLU A 28 -13.75 -7.82 10.91
N ALA A 29 -15.03 -7.47 10.89
CA ALA A 29 -16.13 -8.41 11.05
C ALA A 29 -16.20 -9.45 9.92
N LEU A 30 -15.81 -9.09 8.72
CA LEU A 30 -15.71 -9.98 7.56
C LEU A 30 -14.42 -10.83 7.54
N GLY A 31 -13.51 -10.63 8.50
CA GLY A 31 -12.30 -11.43 8.64
C GLY A 31 -11.12 -11.00 7.73
N PHE A 32 -11.15 -9.81 7.14
CA PHE A 32 -10.01 -9.29 6.42
C PHE A 32 -8.79 -9.14 7.33
N THR A 33 -7.62 -9.50 6.80
CA THR A 33 -6.38 -9.48 7.60
C THR A 33 -5.83 -8.08 7.81
N THR A 34 -6.06 -7.17 6.83
CA THR A 34 -5.52 -5.81 6.86
C THR A 34 -6.52 -4.81 6.28
N GLY A 35 -6.78 -3.72 7.01
CA GLY A 35 -7.45 -2.53 6.51
C GLY A 35 -6.43 -1.51 6.01
N TRP A 36 -6.43 -1.20 4.72
CA TRP A 36 -5.50 -0.27 4.09
C TRP A 36 -6.11 1.11 3.92
N VAL A 37 -5.31 2.16 4.09
CA VAL A 37 -5.69 3.55 3.80
C VAL A 37 -4.64 4.18 2.88
N PRO A 38 -5.04 4.74 1.73
CA PRO A 38 -4.16 5.55 0.91
C PRO A 38 -3.98 6.93 1.56
N HIS A 39 -2.86 7.61 1.29
CA HIS A 39 -2.75 9.03 1.61
C HIS A 39 -2.85 9.86 0.34
N ILE A 40 -4.00 10.49 0.17
CA ILE A 40 -4.31 11.35 -0.96
C ILE A 40 -4.33 12.81 -0.46
N PRO A 41 -3.67 13.79 -1.15
CA PRO A 41 -3.52 15.15 -0.65
C PRO A 41 -4.82 15.90 -0.34
N TRP A 42 -5.94 15.47 -0.89
CA TRP A 42 -7.27 16.08 -0.73
C TRP A 42 -8.25 15.20 0.04
N SER A 43 -7.78 14.19 0.77
CA SER A 43 -8.56 13.28 1.60
C SER A 43 -8.09 13.32 3.05
N LEU A 44 -8.65 12.43 3.90
CA LEU A 44 -8.19 12.26 5.29
C LEU A 44 -6.70 11.90 5.34
N ASP A 45 -5.97 12.45 6.29
CA ASP A 45 -4.59 12.04 6.56
C ASP A 45 -4.54 10.55 6.95
N GLY A 46 -3.76 9.75 6.22
CA GLY A 46 -3.77 8.29 6.36
C GLY A 46 -3.43 7.80 7.76
N LEU A 47 -2.45 8.41 8.45
CA LEU A 47 -2.09 8.01 9.83
C LEU A 47 -3.14 8.44 10.85
N THR A 48 -3.74 9.61 10.67
CA THR A 48 -4.88 10.06 11.50
C THR A 48 -6.07 9.13 11.31
N ALA A 49 -6.41 8.78 10.06
CA ALA A 49 -7.47 7.84 9.74
C ALA A 49 -7.25 6.47 10.42
N LEU A 50 -6.03 5.93 10.34
CA LEU A 50 -5.70 4.66 10.99
C LEU A 50 -5.68 4.72 12.52
N ALA A 51 -5.30 5.87 13.11
CA ALA A 51 -5.41 6.04 14.55
C ALA A 51 -6.87 5.95 15.03
N LEU A 52 -7.79 6.57 14.28
CA LEU A 52 -9.24 6.50 14.54
C LEU A 52 -9.79 5.09 14.32
N ALA A 53 -9.46 4.44 13.19
CA ALA A 53 -9.85 3.07 12.89
C ALA A 53 -9.34 2.09 13.97
N GLY A 54 -8.14 2.33 14.51
CA GLY A 54 -7.56 1.53 15.58
C GLY A 54 -8.35 1.53 16.88
N GLN A 55 -9.12 2.60 17.14
CA GLN A 55 -9.95 2.72 18.34
C GLN A 55 -11.28 1.94 18.23
N VAL A 56 -11.67 1.53 17.03
CA VAL A 56 -12.95 0.83 16.78
C VAL A 56 -12.78 -0.60 16.28
N THR A 57 -11.53 -1.07 16.19
CA THR A 57 -11.12 -2.41 15.79
C THR A 57 -10.19 -3.03 16.82
N ASN A 58 -10.05 -4.37 16.85
CA ASN A 58 -9.28 -5.07 17.87
C ASN A 58 -8.16 -5.97 17.30
N ASN A 59 -8.35 -6.54 16.11
CA ASN A 59 -7.47 -7.60 15.57
C ASN A 59 -6.90 -7.25 14.19
N ILE A 60 -7.68 -6.57 13.34
CA ILE A 60 -7.28 -6.25 11.97
C ILE A 60 -6.00 -5.40 11.96
N GLU A 61 -5.01 -5.79 11.14
CA GLU A 61 -3.83 -4.99 10.87
C GLU A 61 -4.25 -3.72 10.11
N LEU A 62 -3.61 -2.60 10.37
CA LEU A 62 -3.95 -1.29 9.80
C LEU A 62 -2.76 -0.73 9.05
N GLY A 63 -2.87 -0.59 7.74
CA GLY A 63 -1.75 -0.21 6.89
C GLY A 63 -1.96 1.06 6.08
N THR A 64 -0.90 1.85 5.91
CA THR A 64 -0.89 2.94 4.92
C THR A 64 -0.39 2.44 3.56
N ALA A 65 -1.08 2.80 2.47
CA ALA A 65 -0.70 2.43 1.11
C ALA A 65 -0.75 3.61 0.12
N VAL A 66 0.15 4.59 0.19
CA VAL A 66 1.27 4.78 1.12
C VAL A 66 1.41 6.25 1.53
N MET A 67 2.09 6.54 2.65
CA MET A 67 2.39 7.92 3.06
C MET A 67 3.51 8.53 2.20
N PRO A 68 3.36 9.74 1.63
CA PRO A 68 4.41 10.41 0.88
C PRO A 68 5.52 10.93 1.79
N THR A 69 6.79 10.72 1.39
CA THR A 69 7.94 11.08 2.22
C THR A 69 8.36 12.54 2.09
N TYR A 70 8.23 13.17 0.92
CA TYR A 70 8.71 14.54 0.68
C TYR A 70 7.98 15.62 1.50
N PRO A 71 6.64 15.60 1.64
CA PRO A 71 5.94 16.67 2.36
C PRO A 71 6.10 16.61 3.87
N ARG A 72 6.72 15.56 4.42
CA ARG A 72 6.77 15.34 5.87
C ARG A 72 8.18 14.97 6.32
N HIS A 73 8.74 15.72 7.24
CA HIS A 73 10.05 15.38 7.83
C HIS A 73 9.99 13.99 8.51
N PRO A 74 11.03 13.11 8.37
CA PRO A 74 10.98 11.75 8.89
C PRO A 74 10.77 11.67 10.41
N MET A 75 11.24 12.65 11.20
CA MET A 75 10.94 12.70 12.64
C MET A 75 9.47 12.99 12.93
N ALA A 76 8.82 13.86 12.13
CA ALA A 76 7.39 14.11 12.26
C ALA A 76 6.57 12.86 11.85
N MET A 77 7.00 12.16 10.80
CA MET A 77 6.43 10.88 10.41
C MET A 77 6.61 9.83 11.50
N ALA A 78 7.81 9.72 12.07
CA ALA A 78 8.08 8.77 13.16
C ALA A 78 7.17 9.04 14.37
N GLN A 79 7.06 10.30 14.81
CA GLN A 79 6.20 10.68 15.94
C GLN A 79 4.72 10.32 15.67
N GLN A 80 4.22 10.65 14.48
CA GLN A 80 2.84 10.36 14.13
C GLN A 80 2.59 8.86 13.98
N ALA A 81 3.51 8.11 13.33
CA ALA A 81 3.40 6.65 13.20
C ALA A 81 3.44 5.95 14.56
N MET A 82 4.33 6.37 15.47
CA MET A 82 4.38 5.84 16.84
C MET A 82 3.10 6.15 17.63
N SER A 83 2.53 7.34 17.45
CA SER A 83 1.25 7.70 18.07
C SER A 83 0.10 6.87 17.53
N THR A 84 0.06 6.66 16.20
CA THR A 84 -0.91 5.78 15.54
C THR A 84 -0.73 4.32 15.99
N GLN A 85 0.51 3.85 16.10
CA GLN A 85 0.82 2.50 16.60
C GLN A 85 0.31 2.28 18.02
N ALA A 86 0.51 3.26 18.91
CA ALA A 86 -0.02 3.21 20.27
C ALA A 86 -1.56 3.22 20.27
N ALA A 87 -2.18 4.11 19.48
CA ALA A 87 -3.64 4.18 19.34
C ALA A 87 -4.25 2.90 18.74
N ALA A 88 -3.55 2.25 17.83
CA ALA A 88 -3.96 1.00 17.20
C ALA A 88 -3.57 -0.26 18.00
N GLY A 89 -3.02 -0.13 19.19
CA GLY A 89 -2.63 -1.27 20.02
C GLY A 89 -1.57 -2.17 19.38
N GLY A 90 -0.61 -1.58 18.63
CA GLY A 90 0.48 -2.33 18.02
C GLY A 90 0.20 -2.92 16.64
N ARG A 91 -0.90 -2.54 15.97
CA ARG A 91 -1.36 -3.14 14.71
C ARG A 91 -1.05 -2.33 13.45
N LEU A 92 -0.27 -1.24 13.56
CA LEU A 92 0.09 -0.42 12.40
C LEU A 92 1.16 -1.10 11.53
N VAL A 93 0.98 -1.04 10.21
CA VAL A 93 2.01 -1.23 9.19
C VAL A 93 2.23 0.10 8.47
N LEU A 94 3.43 0.63 8.56
CA LEU A 94 3.77 1.91 7.95
C LEU A 94 4.27 1.71 6.51
N GLY A 95 3.38 1.89 5.54
CA GLY A 95 3.74 2.00 4.13
C GLY A 95 4.10 3.43 3.77
N ILE A 96 5.27 3.65 3.18
CA ILE A 96 5.77 4.95 2.73
C ILE A 96 6.21 4.90 1.26
N GLY A 97 6.29 6.05 0.62
CA GLY A 97 6.81 6.14 -0.74
C GLY A 97 7.17 7.57 -1.15
N PRO A 98 7.99 7.73 -2.19
CA PRO A 98 8.38 9.07 -2.67
C PRO A 98 7.24 9.80 -3.39
N SER A 99 6.09 9.18 -3.61
CA SER A 99 5.00 9.69 -4.45
C SER A 99 5.44 9.87 -5.92
N HIS A 100 4.80 10.77 -6.65
CA HIS A 100 5.09 11.07 -8.06
C HIS A 100 5.57 12.51 -8.21
N PRO A 101 6.49 12.81 -9.17
CA PRO A 101 6.98 14.17 -9.39
C PRO A 101 5.85 15.18 -9.53
N VAL A 102 4.82 14.87 -10.32
CA VAL A 102 3.67 15.76 -10.53
C VAL A 102 2.94 16.13 -9.25
N VAL A 103 2.86 15.23 -8.29
CA VAL A 103 2.23 15.50 -6.97
C VAL A 103 3.17 16.34 -6.10
N ILE A 104 4.43 15.95 -6.00
CA ILE A 104 5.39 16.61 -5.11
C ILE A 104 5.73 18.02 -5.60
N GLU A 105 5.93 18.19 -6.91
CA GLU A 105 6.32 19.48 -7.48
C GLU A 105 5.13 20.41 -7.68
N ASN A 106 4.02 19.92 -8.25
CA ASN A 106 2.91 20.79 -8.61
C ASN A 106 1.92 21.03 -7.47
N MET A 107 1.68 20.04 -6.59
CA MET A 107 0.72 20.21 -5.50
C MET A 107 1.36 20.71 -4.21
N PHE A 108 2.60 20.24 -3.91
CA PHE A 108 3.29 20.64 -2.69
C PHE A 108 4.34 21.73 -2.90
N GLY A 109 4.73 22.04 -4.15
CA GLY A 109 5.77 23.03 -4.46
C GLY A 109 7.16 22.61 -3.98
N LEU A 110 7.40 21.31 -3.80
CA LEU A 110 8.66 20.76 -3.31
C LEU A 110 9.48 20.18 -4.47
N THR A 111 10.79 20.11 -4.32
CA THR A 111 11.68 19.49 -5.31
C THR A 111 11.66 17.97 -5.19
N TYR A 112 11.39 17.27 -6.30
CA TYR A 112 11.49 15.82 -6.39
C TYR A 112 12.89 15.41 -6.85
N ASP A 113 13.83 15.31 -5.91
CA ASP A 113 15.24 15.01 -6.21
C ASP A 113 15.66 13.66 -5.62
N ARG A 114 16.42 12.90 -6.39
CA ARG A 114 17.11 11.64 -6.00
C ARG A 114 16.27 10.75 -5.08
N PRO A 115 15.07 10.29 -5.52
CA PRO A 115 14.07 9.65 -4.65
C PRO A 115 14.60 8.41 -3.91
N VAL A 116 15.51 7.63 -4.51
CA VAL A 116 16.10 6.46 -3.84
C VAL A 116 16.99 6.88 -2.67
N ARG A 117 17.82 7.92 -2.83
CA ARG A 117 18.69 8.43 -1.76
C ARG A 117 17.87 9.07 -0.64
N HIS A 118 16.91 9.92 -1.02
CA HIS A 118 15.97 10.53 -0.09
C HIS A 118 15.22 9.46 0.74
N THR A 119 14.65 8.45 0.07
CA THR A 119 13.92 7.38 0.77
C THR A 119 14.83 6.54 1.67
N ARG A 120 16.09 6.29 1.27
CA ARG A 120 17.07 5.60 2.12
C ARG A 120 17.28 6.33 3.44
N GLU A 121 17.64 7.59 3.38
CA GLU A 121 17.85 8.40 4.58
C GLU A 121 16.59 8.51 5.44
N TYR A 122 15.44 8.62 4.77
CA TYR A 122 14.14 8.64 5.45
C TYR A 122 13.89 7.37 6.26
N VAL A 123 14.11 6.19 5.68
CA VAL A 123 13.94 4.89 6.35
C VAL A 123 14.96 4.71 7.47
N GLU A 124 16.21 5.11 7.25
CA GLU A 124 17.25 5.04 8.28
C GLU A 124 16.87 5.85 9.52
N VAL A 125 16.30 7.05 9.33
CA VAL A 125 15.78 7.86 10.44
C VAL A 125 14.58 7.20 11.13
N LEU A 126 13.60 6.65 10.36
CA LEU A 126 12.46 5.95 10.94
C LEU A 126 12.90 4.74 11.78
N ARG A 127 13.84 3.96 11.28
CA ARG A 127 14.38 2.80 12.01
C ARG A 127 15.08 3.22 13.30
N ALA A 128 15.88 4.28 13.27
CA ALA A 128 16.52 4.83 14.46
C ALA A 128 15.49 5.31 15.50
N ALA A 129 14.42 5.98 15.04
CA ALA A 129 13.35 6.43 15.91
C ALA A 129 12.57 5.26 16.53
N PHE A 130 12.26 4.22 15.74
CA PHE A 130 11.52 3.04 16.19
C PHE A 130 12.34 2.10 17.09
N ALA A 131 13.67 2.21 17.07
CA ALA A 131 14.54 1.47 17.99
C ALA A 131 14.36 1.90 19.48
N GLY A 132 13.65 3.02 19.73
CA GLY A 132 13.21 3.40 21.08
C GLY A 132 14.31 3.92 21.99
N ALA A 133 15.50 4.27 21.47
CA ALA A 133 16.61 4.78 22.26
C ALA A 133 16.36 6.17 22.88
N GLY A 134 15.24 6.79 22.58
CA GLY A 134 14.85 8.13 23.04
C GLY A 134 15.57 9.26 22.29
N GLN A 135 16.85 9.16 22.05
CA GLN A 135 17.63 10.11 21.26
C GLN A 135 17.80 9.60 19.82
N VAL A 136 17.52 10.46 18.84
CA VAL A 136 17.72 10.20 17.42
C VAL A 136 18.67 11.25 16.86
N GLU A 137 19.82 10.81 16.41
CA GLU A 137 20.79 11.63 15.72
C GLU A 137 21.00 11.07 14.31
N TYR A 138 20.99 11.95 13.29
CA TYR A 138 21.23 11.58 11.92
C TYR A 138 22.07 12.64 11.21
N ARG A 139 23.00 12.20 10.37
CA ARG A 139 23.86 13.04 9.53
C ARG A 139 23.86 12.48 8.12
N GLY A 140 23.01 13.00 7.27
CA GLY A 140 22.86 12.65 5.86
C GLY A 140 22.87 13.87 4.97
N GLU A 141 22.54 13.65 3.73
CA GLU A 141 22.49 14.69 2.69
C GLU A 141 21.15 15.43 2.69
N PHE A 142 20.04 14.69 2.88
CA PHE A 142 18.69 15.26 2.95
C PHE A 142 18.29 15.62 4.38
N PHE A 143 18.77 14.87 5.37
CA PHE A 143 18.41 15.08 6.77
C PHE A 143 19.65 15.14 7.63
N SER A 144 19.73 16.17 8.48
CA SER A 144 20.83 16.33 9.44
C SER A 144 20.29 17.01 10.69
N PHE A 145 20.18 16.27 11.80
CA PHE A 145 19.58 16.76 13.04
C PHE A 145 19.99 15.92 14.25
N SER A 146 19.71 16.43 15.45
CA SER A 146 19.67 15.71 16.71
C SER A 146 18.35 16.02 17.40
N SER A 147 17.60 15.01 17.83
CA SER A 147 16.28 15.17 18.44
C SER A 147 16.04 14.09 19.48
N MET A 148 14.99 14.29 20.26
CA MET A 148 14.47 13.27 21.18
C MET A 148 13.07 12.86 20.72
N LEU A 149 12.78 11.57 20.78
CA LEU A 149 11.45 11.03 20.48
C LEU A 149 11.15 9.85 21.41
N THR A 150 10.11 10.00 22.20
CA THR A 150 9.55 8.93 23.01
C THR A 150 8.04 9.05 22.98
N VAL A 151 7.36 7.99 22.57
CA VAL A 151 5.89 7.92 22.54
C VAL A 151 5.46 6.78 23.45
N PRO A 152 4.87 7.07 24.62
CA PRO A 152 4.41 6.05 25.55
C PRO A 152 3.39 5.09 24.89
N GLY A 153 3.53 3.78 25.17
CA GLY A 153 2.64 2.76 24.63
C GLY A 153 2.90 2.37 23.16
N SER A 154 3.85 3.02 22.48
CA SER A 154 4.23 2.65 21.13
C SER A 154 5.15 1.43 21.13
N THR A 155 4.92 0.55 20.15
CA THR A 155 5.82 -0.55 19.77
C THR A 155 6.43 -0.26 18.40
N THR A 156 7.43 -1.06 17.98
CA THR A 156 7.98 -0.96 16.62
C THR A 156 6.92 -1.34 15.59
N ALA A 157 6.69 -0.46 14.61
CA ALA A 157 5.83 -0.76 13.46
C ALA A 157 6.66 -1.31 12.29
N PRO A 158 6.19 -2.33 11.57
CA PRO A 158 6.80 -2.72 10.30
C PRO A 158 6.79 -1.56 9.30
N ILE A 159 7.89 -1.41 8.56
CA ILE A 159 8.04 -0.38 7.53
C ILE A 159 8.03 -1.06 6.16
N MET A 160 7.19 -0.58 5.25
CA MET A 160 7.16 -0.99 3.85
C MET A 160 7.38 0.20 2.92
N ILE A 161 7.99 -0.04 1.76
CA ILE A 161 8.21 1.00 0.74
C ILE A 161 7.39 0.69 -0.50
N ALA A 162 6.77 1.71 -1.11
CA ALA A 162 6.27 1.60 -2.48
C ALA A 162 7.44 1.47 -3.44
N ALA A 163 7.70 0.27 -3.95
CA ALA A 163 8.84 -0.02 -4.80
C ALA A 163 8.45 -0.85 -6.03
N LEU A 164 8.74 -0.31 -7.22
CA LEU A 164 8.51 -0.97 -8.52
C LEU A 164 9.80 -1.03 -9.36
N ALA A 165 10.74 -0.12 -9.14
CA ALA A 165 11.99 -0.04 -9.88
C ALA A 165 13.13 -0.78 -9.16
N PRO A 166 14.14 -1.35 -9.89
CA PRO A 166 15.16 -2.20 -9.31
C PRO A 166 15.92 -1.58 -8.12
N ARG A 167 16.25 -0.29 -8.21
CA ARG A 167 16.98 0.41 -7.13
C ARG A 167 16.13 0.57 -5.87
N MET A 168 14.83 0.83 -6.04
CA MET A 168 13.91 0.97 -4.90
C MET A 168 13.58 -0.39 -4.29
N LEU A 169 13.43 -1.45 -5.11
CA LEU A 169 13.27 -2.84 -4.63
C LEU A 169 14.49 -3.30 -3.84
N ARG A 170 15.70 -2.96 -4.30
CA ARG A 170 16.92 -3.24 -3.55
C ARG A 170 16.89 -2.54 -2.18
N LEU A 171 16.55 -1.25 -2.16
CA LEU A 171 16.42 -0.49 -0.91
C LEU A 171 15.38 -1.11 0.02
N ALA A 172 14.23 -1.53 -0.51
CA ALA A 172 13.18 -2.18 0.27
C ALA A 172 13.70 -3.46 0.94
N GLY A 173 14.36 -4.35 0.19
CA GLY A 173 14.95 -5.58 0.73
C GLY A 173 16.04 -5.31 1.77
N GLU A 174 16.92 -4.34 1.51
CA GLU A 174 18.02 -4.01 2.42
C GLU A 174 17.56 -3.43 3.77
N LEU A 175 16.51 -2.64 3.81
CA LEU A 175 16.20 -1.80 4.99
C LEU A 175 14.80 -1.94 5.55
N THR A 176 13.85 -2.59 4.86
CA THR A 176 12.44 -2.61 5.27
C THR A 176 11.82 -4.00 5.33
N ASP A 177 10.61 -4.11 5.81
CA ASP A 177 9.93 -5.38 6.03
C ASP A 177 9.15 -5.83 4.78
N GLY A 178 9.15 -5.03 3.71
CA GLY A 178 8.53 -5.39 2.45
C GLY A 178 8.28 -4.24 1.50
N THR A 179 7.50 -4.53 0.48
CA THR A 179 7.06 -3.56 -0.53
C THR A 179 5.55 -3.56 -0.70
N ILE A 180 5.00 -2.39 -1.05
CA ILE A 180 3.62 -2.23 -1.48
C ILE A 180 3.64 -1.82 -2.94
N THR A 181 3.00 -2.61 -3.80
CA THR A 181 2.96 -2.38 -5.24
C THR A 181 1.57 -1.93 -5.69
N TYR A 182 1.50 -1.27 -6.83
CA TYR A 182 0.25 -0.95 -7.52
C TYR A 182 0.47 -1.03 -9.03
N TRP A 183 -0.52 -1.53 -9.78
CA TRP A 183 -0.46 -1.74 -11.23
C TRP A 183 0.62 -2.71 -11.70
N ALA A 184 1.06 -3.63 -10.86
CA ALA A 184 1.94 -4.73 -11.24
C ALA A 184 1.11 -6.01 -11.44
N ASN A 185 1.17 -6.61 -12.64
CA ASN A 185 0.52 -7.88 -12.89
C ASN A 185 1.33 -9.05 -12.32
N GLU A 186 0.76 -10.25 -12.35
CA GLU A 186 1.35 -11.48 -11.83
C GLU A 186 2.74 -11.78 -12.39
N ARG A 187 2.97 -11.48 -13.68
CA ARG A 187 4.28 -11.64 -14.32
C ARG A 187 5.31 -10.66 -13.77
N ALA A 188 4.95 -9.37 -13.67
CA ALA A 188 5.83 -8.36 -13.07
C ALA A 188 6.14 -8.68 -11.60
N ILE A 189 5.18 -9.24 -10.85
CA ILE A 189 5.39 -9.70 -9.47
C ILE A 189 6.39 -10.86 -9.46
N GLY A 190 6.14 -11.95 -10.21
CA GLY A 190 6.94 -13.18 -10.15
C GLY A 190 8.32 -13.07 -10.79
N GLU A 191 8.45 -12.34 -11.91
CA GLU A 191 9.71 -12.27 -12.66
C GLU A 191 10.60 -11.08 -12.26
N HIS A 192 10.04 -10.04 -11.60
CA HIS A 192 10.80 -8.83 -11.33
C HIS A 192 10.77 -8.40 -9.85
N ILE A 193 9.58 -8.28 -9.24
CA ILE A 193 9.45 -7.68 -7.92
C ILE A 193 9.92 -8.64 -6.83
N VAL A 194 9.34 -9.84 -6.78
CA VAL A 194 9.68 -10.86 -5.77
C VAL A 194 11.17 -11.24 -5.85
N PRO A 195 11.74 -11.59 -7.01
CA PRO A 195 13.16 -11.91 -7.07
C PRO A 195 14.06 -10.74 -6.65
N GLY A 196 13.71 -9.51 -7.08
CA GLY A 196 14.51 -8.31 -6.79
C GLY A 196 14.57 -7.96 -5.32
N ILE A 197 13.43 -7.98 -4.62
CA ILE A 197 13.40 -7.64 -3.19
C ILE A 197 13.96 -8.77 -2.33
N THR A 198 13.66 -10.04 -2.66
CA THR A 198 14.12 -11.21 -1.90
C THR A 198 15.64 -11.36 -1.97
N ALA A 199 16.23 -11.21 -3.16
CA ALA A 199 17.68 -11.24 -3.32
C ALA A 199 18.37 -10.13 -2.51
N ALA A 200 17.80 -8.92 -2.47
CA ALA A 200 18.34 -7.82 -1.69
C ALA A 200 18.22 -8.05 -0.17
N ALA A 201 17.11 -8.62 0.29
CA ALA A 201 16.91 -8.97 1.69
C ALA A 201 17.90 -10.07 2.13
N ALA A 202 18.06 -11.11 1.31
CA ALA A 202 19.01 -12.19 1.57
C ALA A 202 20.46 -11.68 1.64
N ALA A 203 20.86 -10.79 0.71
CA ALA A 203 22.19 -10.18 0.73
C ALA A 203 22.44 -9.28 1.94
N ALA A 204 21.38 -8.76 2.57
CA ALA A 204 21.43 -7.94 3.78
C ALA A 204 21.16 -8.76 5.06
N GLU A 205 21.10 -10.09 4.97
CA GLU A 205 20.82 -11.02 6.09
C GLU A 205 19.50 -10.70 6.81
N ARG A 206 18.49 -10.26 6.04
CA ARG A 206 17.17 -9.92 6.57
C ARG A 206 16.15 -11.04 6.28
N PRO A 207 15.08 -11.12 7.07
CA PRO A 207 13.96 -12.03 6.81
C PRO A 207 13.37 -11.85 5.42
N VAL A 208 12.65 -12.88 4.94
CA VAL A 208 11.89 -12.80 3.68
C VAL A 208 10.90 -11.65 3.74
N PRO A 209 10.96 -10.71 2.78
CA PRO A 209 10.13 -9.52 2.82
C PRO A 209 8.68 -9.82 2.42
N ARG A 210 7.73 -9.04 2.95
CA ARG A 210 6.34 -9.05 2.47
C ARG A 210 6.26 -8.35 1.11
N VAL A 211 5.42 -8.91 0.22
CA VAL A 211 5.09 -8.31 -1.08
C VAL A 211 3.58 -8.10 -1.13
N VAL A 212 3.16 -6.86 -0.85
CA VAL A 212 1.76 -6.45 -0.89
C VAL A 212 1.41 -6.03 -2.30
N VAL A 213 0.40 -6.66 -2.90
CA VAL A 213 -0.09 -6.31 -4.24
C VAL A 213 -1.37 -5.50 -4.13
N GLY A 214 -1.34 -4.25 -4.59
CA GLY A 214 -2.50 -3.38 -4.71
C GLY A 214 -3.21 -3.65 -6.04
N LEU A 215 -4.45 -4.11 -6.00
CA LEU A 215 -5.22 -4.50 -7.17
C LEU A 215 -6.67 -4.00 -7.09
N PRO A 216 -7.20 -3.39 -8.19
CA PRO A 216 -8.62 -3.30 -8.40
C PRO A 216 -9.20 -4.70 -8.64
N VAL A 217 -10.28 -5.04 -7.94
CA VAL A 217 -10.96 -6.32 -8.03
C VAL A 217 -12.45 -6.07 -8.28
N ALA A 218 -13.05 -6.77 -9.23
CA ALA A 218 -14.49 -6.68 -9.51
C ALA A 218 -15.07 -8.04 -9.90
N VAL A 219 -16.07 -8.47 -9.16
CA VAL A 219 -16.95 -9.57 -9.58
C VAL A 219 -18.07 -8.98 -10.45
N CYS A 220 -18.27 -9.55 -11.64
CA CYS A 220 -19.25 -9.10 -12.61
C CYS A 220 -19.75 -10.25 -13.48
N ASP A 221 -20.92 -10.05 -14.11
CA ASP A 221 -21.52 -11.04 -15.00
C ASP A 221 -21.07 -10.84 -16.46
N ASP A 222 -20.79 -9.59 -16.87
CA ASP A 222 -20.26 -9.24 -18.19
C ASP A 222 -18.87 -8.61 -18.04
N ALA A 223 -17.85 -9.45 -18.17
CA ALA A 223 -16.46 -9.04 -18.01
C ALA A 223 -16.00 -8.06 -19.10
N ASP A 224 -16.55 -8.12 -20.31
CA ASP A 224 -16.15 -7.22 -21.40
C ASP A 224 -16.70 -5.80 -21.16
N ALA A 225 -17.98 -5.68 -20.82
CA ALA A 225 -18.57 -4.40 -20.43
C ALA A 225 -17.89 -3.82 -19.17
N ALA A 226 -17.57 -4.66 -18.19
CA ALA A 226 -16.84 -4.24 -16.98
C ALA A 226 -15.43 -3.73 -17.30
N ARG A 227 -14.69 -4.37 -18.21
CA ARG A 227 -13.37 -3.90 -18.66
C ARG A 227 -13.44 -2.57 -19.41
N GLU A 228 -14.47 -2.35 -20.23
CA GLU A 228 -14.68 -1.04 -20.88
C GLU A 228 -14.92 0.09 -19.87
N ARG A 229 -15.69 -0.18 -18.81
CA ARG A 229 -15.90 0.77 -17.71
C ARG A 229 -14.61 1.03 -16.92
N ALA A 230 -13.88 -0.03 -16.58
CA ALA A 230 -12.60 0.03 -15.91
C ALA A 230 -11.56 0.83 -16.69
N ALA A 231 -11.48 0.68 -18.01
CA ALA A 231 -10.56 1.42 -18.87
C ALA A 231 -10.76 2.94 -18.76
N LYS A 232 -12.03 3.40 -18.64
CA LYS A 232 -12.34 4.82 -18.44
C LYS A 232 -11.89 5.32 -17.06
N ILE A 233 -12.11 4.52 -16.02
CA ILE A 233 -11.70 4.84 -14.63
C ILE A 233 -10.17 4.91 -14.53
N PHE A 234 -9.46 3.99 -15.18
CA PHE A 234 -8.01 3.85 -15.04
C PHE A 234 -7.18 4.66 -16.04
N ALA A 235 -7.82 5.37 -16.98
CA ALA A 235 -7.15 6.11 -18.05
C ALA A 235 -6.05 7.08 -17.55
N THR A 236 -6.25 7.70 -16.40
CA THR A 236 -5.28 8.66 -15.81
C THR A 236 -3.97 8.01 -15.41
N TYR A 237 -3.99 6.73 -15.02
CA TYR A 237 -2.77 6.00 -14.61
C TYR A 237 -1.81 5.71 -15.76
N LEU A 238 -2.33 5.68 -17.01
CA LEU A 238 -1.51 5.52 -18.23
C LEU A 238 -0.53 6.69 -18.45
N ASN A 239 -0.78 7.85 -17.83
CA ASN A 239 0.07 9.03 -17.94
C ASN A 239 1.17 9.10 -16.86
N ILE A 240 1.24 8.13 -15.95
CA ILE A 240 2.23 8.11 -14.86
C ILE A 240 3.43 7.26 -15.26
N PRO A 241 4.64 7.86 -15.46
CA PRO A 241 5.80 7.13 -15.99
C PRO A 241 6.23 5.91 -15.17
N THR A 242 5.98 5.94 -13.85
CA THR A 242 6.30 4.80 -12.97
C THR A 242 5.40 3.61 -13.27
N TYR A 243 4.11 3.86 -13.52
CA TYR A 243 3.17 2.80 -13.87
C TYR A 243 3.37 2.30 -15.29
N GLN A 244 3.66 3.18 -16.26
CA GLN A 244 4.02 2.74 -17.62
C GLN A 244 5.18 1.73 -17.59
N ARG A 245 6.21 1.98 -16.79
CA ARG A 245 7.37 1.10 -16.67
C ARG A 245 7.06 -0.25 -16.02
N VAL A 246 6.19 -0.32 -15.03
CA VAL A 246 5.81 -1.60 -14.40
C VAL A 246 4.84 -2.39 -15.29
N LEU A 247 3.91 -1.71 -15.97
CA LEU A 247 3.02 -2.33 -16.95
C LEU A 247 3.83 -2.99 -18.08
N ALA A 248 4.84 -2.30 -18.62
CA ALA A 248 5.72 -2.86 -19.64
C ALA A 248 6.51 -4.12 -19.18
N ARG A 249 6.75 -4.28 -17.88
CA ARG A 249 7.33 -5.52 -17.31
C ARG A 249 6.34 -6.67 -17.28
N GLY A 250 5.05 -6.35 -17.26
CA GLY A 250 3.98 -7.34 -17.37
C GLY A 250 3.76 -7.89 -18.77
N GLY A 251 4.42 -7.30 -19.76
CA GLY A 251 4.32 -7.66 -21.19
C GLY A 251 4.04 -6.43 -22.05
N ASP A 252 4.40 -6.54 -23.33
CA ASP A 252 4.16 -5.48 -24.30
C ASP A 252 2.65 -5.20 -24.47
N GLY A 253 2.27 -3.94 -24.37
CA GLY A 253 0.88 -3.50 -24.49
C GLY A 253 0.01 -3.70 -23.26
N THR A 254 0.56 -4.18 -22.13
CA THR A 254 -0.19 -4.32 -20.87
C THR A 254 -0.74 -2.97 -20.41
N THR A 255 -2.03 -2.94 -20.11
CA THR A 255 -2.76 -1.77 -19.62
C THR A 255 -3.19 -1.95 -18.16
N PRO A 256 -3.59 -0.90 -17.44
CA PRO A 256 -4.18 -1.04 -16.10
C PRO A 256 -5.39 -1.97 -16.06
N THR A 257 -6.19 -2.02 -17.14
CA THR A 257 -7.34 -2.92 -17.22
C THR A 257 -6.93 -4.39 -17.27
N ASP A 258 -5.77 -4.71 -17.86
CA ASP A 258 -5.23 -6.08 -17.88
C ASP A 258 -4.68 -6.50 -16.50
N VAL A 259 -4.29 -5.54 -15.66
CA VAL A 259 -3.83 -5.79 -14.29
C VAL A 259 -5.01 -5.96 -13.34
N ALA A 260 -6.11 -5.22 -13.54
CA ALA A 260 -7.30 -5.34 -12.73
C ALA A 260 -7.88 -6.78 -12.81
N VAL A 261 -8.32 -7.30 -11.67
CA VAL A 261 -8.90 -8.64 -11.56
C VAL A 261 -10.41 -8.53 -11.75
N ILE A 262 -10.89 -8.80 -12.97
CA ILE A 262 -12.29 -8.59 -13.39
C ILE A 262 -12.83 -9.89 -14.00
N GLY A 263 -13.96 -10.36 -13.52
CA GLY A 263 -14.65 -11.56 -14.02
C GLY A 263 -15.69 -12.10 -13.05
N THR A 264 -16.12 -13.32 -13.28
CA THR A 264 -16.97 -14.08 -12.34
C THR A 264 -16.21 -14.42 -11.07
N GLU A 265 -16.89 -14.85 -10.02
CA GLU A 265 -16.27 -15.28 -8.76
C GLU A 265 -15.15 -16.30 -8.97
N VAL A 266 -15.40 -17.29 -9.84
CA VAL A 266 -14.42 -18.36 -10.16
C VAL A 266 -13.19 -17.79 -10.88
N GLU A 267 -13.37 -16.89 -11.82
CA GLU A 267 -12.27 -16.26 -12.56
C GLU A 267 -11.44 -15.35 -11.67
N VAL A 268 -12.09 -14.56 -10.82
CA VAL A 268 -11.44 -13.66 -9.87
C VAL A 268 -10.60 -14.48 -8.87
N GLU A 269 -11.18 -15.51 -8.24
CA GLU A 269 -10.45 -16.40 -7.35
C GLU A 269 -9.26 -17.04 -8.04
N ALA A 270 -9.46 -17.63 -9.22
CA ALA A 270 -8.39 -18.29 -9.98
C ALA A 270 -7.24 -17.31 -10.26
N ARG A 271 -7.53 -16.07 -10.65
CA ARG A 271 -6.51 -15.08 -10.94
C ARG A 271 -5.78 -14.58 -9.68
N LEU A 272 -6.47 -14.42 -8.55
CA LEU A 272 -5.84 -14.09 -7.28
C LEU A 272 -4.88 -15.20 -6.83
N ARG A 273 -5.19 -16.48 -7.08
CA ARG A 273 -4.26 -17.60 -6.83
C ARG A 273 -2.99 -17.49 -7.67
N VAL A 274 -3.08 -17.05 -8.92
CA VAL A 274 -1.87 -16.82 -9.76
C VAL A 274 -0.97 -15.74 -9.15
N TYR A 275 -1.53 -14.68 -8.56
CA TYR A 275 -0.74 -13.68 -7.83
C TYR A 275 -0.06 -14.28 -6.58
N ALA A 276 -0.76 -15.13 -5.84
CA ALA A 276 -0.19 -15.84 -4.69
C ALA A 276 0.97 -16.76 -5.13
N ASP A 277 0.78 -17.54 -6.20
CA ASP A 277 1.80 -18.43 -6.78
C ASP A 277 3.01 -17.65 -7.33
N ALA A 278 2.80 -16.41 -7.80
CA ALA A 278 3.87 -15.50 -8.20
C ALA A 278 4.67 -14.94 -7.03
N GLY A 279 4.27 -15.22 -5.77
CA GLY A 279 4.97 -14.84 -4.54
C GLY A 279 4.43 -13.59 -3.87
N ALA A 280 3.24 -13.11 -4.23
CA ALA A 280 2.54 -12.10 -3.45
C ALA A 280 2.17 -12.67 -2.07
N THR A 281 2.54 -11.95 -1.01
CA THR A 281 2.25 -12.37 0.38
C THR A 281 0.94 -11.80 0.89
N ASP A 282 0.55 -10.65 0.37
CA ASP A 282 -0.62 -9.89 0.81
C ASP A 282 -1.33 -9.25 -0.40
N LEU A 283 -2.65 -9.25 -0.36
CA LEU A 283 -3.50 -8.47 -1.25
C LEU A 283 -3.94 -7.18 -0.54
N CYS A 284 -3.86 -6.06 -1.24
CA CYS A 284 -4.48 -4.79 -0.90
C CYS A 284 -5.57 -4.51 -1.95
N ALA A 285 -6.76 -5.08 -1.74
CA ALA A 285 -7.84 -5.01 -2.72
C ALA A 285 -8.54 -3.66 -2.74
N THR A 286 -8.85 -3.17 -3.95
CA THR A 286 -9.83 -2.10 -4.19
C THR A 286 -11.09 -2.77 -4.77
N PRO A 287 -12.10 -3.10 -3.96
CA PRO A 287 -13.34 -3.68 -4.46
C PRO A 287 -14.10 -2.66 -5.31
N LEU A 288 -14.43 -3.02 -6.55
CA LEU A 288 -15.16 -2.16 -7.48
C LEU A 288 -16.51 -2.78 -7.84
N GLY A 289 -17.49 -1.93 -8.06
CA GLY A 289 -18.76 -2.28 -8.70
C GLY A 289 -18.74 -1.87 -10.18
N LEU A 290 -18.67 -2.84 -11.07
CA LEU A 290 -18.57 -2.60 -12.51
C LEU A 290 -19.76 -3.09 -13.33
N ASP A 291 -20.77 -3.72 -12.72
CA ASP A 291 -22.05 -4.01 -13.34
C ASP A 291 -22.99 -2.79 -13.35
N ASP A 292 -24.18 -2.91 -13.93
CA ASP A 292 -25.19 -1.84 -13.97
C ASP A 292 -25.65 -1.49 -12.54
N ASP A 293 -25.87 -2.49 -11.68
CA ASP A 293 -26.01 -2.29 -10.24
C ASP A 293 -24.62 -2.34 -9.57
N ARG A 294 -24.01 -1.16 -9.46
CA ARG A 294 -22.66 -1.01 -8.92
C ARG A 294 -22.55 -1.44 -7.46
N GLU A 295 -23.57 -1.15 -6.65
CA GLU A 295 -23.54 -1.50 -5.23
C GLU A 295 -23.65 -3.02 -5.05
N ALA A 296 -24.49 -3.70 -5.79
CA ALA A 296 -24.60 -5.15 -5.77
C ALA A 296 -23.30 -5.82 -6.25
N SER A 297 -22.70 -5.36 -7.36
CA SER A 297 -21.43 -5.88 -7.87
C SER A 297 -20.29 -5.67 -6.88
N GLN A 298 -20.19 -4.49 -6.25
CA GLN A 298 -19.17 -4.23 -5.23
C GLN A 298 -19.36 -5.11 -3.99
N ARG A 299 -20.61 -5.31 -3.55
CA ARG A 299 -20.92 -6.21 -2.42
C ARG A 299 -20.53 -7.65 -2.72
N ARG A 300 -20.86 -8.18 -3.92
CA ARG A 300 -20.41 -9.51 -4.37
C ARG A 300 -18.90 -9.64 -4.34
N THR A 301 -18.18 -8.60 -4.79
CA THR A 301 -16.72 -8.58 -4.75
C THR A 301 -16.19 -8.66 -3.33
N ILE A 302 -16.76 -7.89 -2.39
CA ILE A 302 -16.37 -7.92 -0.97
C ILE A 302 -16.68 -9.29 -0.36
N GLU A 303 -17.86 -9.87 -0.63
CA GLU A 303 -18.27 -11.18 -0.15
C GLU A 303 -17.34 -12.29 -0.65
N LEU A 304 -16.98 -12.28 -1.93
CA LEU A 304 -15.98 -13.21 -2.46
C LEU A 304 -14.65 -13.06 -1.74
N LEU A 305 -14.09 -11.84 -1.66
CA LEU A 305 -12.79 -11.61 -1.02
C LEU A 305 -12.79 -12.08 0.45
N ALA A 306 -13.87 -11.85 1.19
CA ALA A 306 -14.03 -12.33 2.56
C ALA A 306 -14.10 -13.86 2.64
N SER A 307 -14.73 -14.51 1.67
CA SER A 307 -14.88 -15.98 1.62
C SER A 307 -13.57 -16.71 1.32
N LEU A 308 -12.59 -16.05 0.70
CA LEU A 308 -11.29 -16.65 0.41
C LEU A 308 -10.46 -16.90 1.69
N GLY A 309 -10.93 -16.40 2.83
CA GLY A 309 -10.31 -16.63 4.13
C GLY A 309 -9.06 -15.77 4.35
N PRO A 310 -8.40 -15.95 5.50
CA PRO A 310 -7.23 -15.16 5.87
C PRO A 310 -6.00 -15.48 5.00
N GLU A 311 -5.99 -16.63 4.32
CA GLU A 311 -4.90 -17.06 3.45
C GLU A 311 -5.46 -17.74 2.18
N LEU A 312 -5.12 -17.18 1.03
CA LEU A 312 -5.42 -17.74 -0.28
C LEU A 312 -4.29 -18.67 -0.71
#